data_38f497d4fffe5878d0538dde26b48ea4
#
_entry.id   38f497d4fffe5878d0538dde26b48ea4
#
_cell.length_a   1.000
_cell.length_b   1.000
_cell.length_c   1.000
_cell.angle_alpha   90.00
_cell.angle_beta   90.00
_cell.angle_gamma   90.00
#
_symmetry.space_group_name_H-M   'P 1'
#
loop_
_entity.id
_entity.type
_entity.pdbx_description
1 polymer ?
#
loop_
_entity_poly.entity_id
_entity_poly.type
_entity_poly.pdbx_seq_one_letter_code
_entity_poly.pdbx_strand_id
1 'polypeptide(L)'
;MYGSMKDELSSKIAALKEEGLYKAEAPLTSPQSGEITVDDGREVINLCANNYLGLADSPVLIEAAKKALDEWGFGMASVRFICGTQTLHQKLERAITEFLHPDDPDNWDTILYSS
;
A
#
# COMPACT_ATOMS: atom_id res chain seq x y z
N MET A 1 -10.03 -36.17 -2.05
CA MET A 1 -8.74 -35.43 -1.97
C MET A 1 -8.85 -34.13 -1.19
N TYR A 2 -9.82 -33.22 -1.47
CA TYR A 2 -10.00 -31.98 -0.71
C TYR A 2 -10.47 -32.20 0.74
N GLY A 3 -11.29 -33.20 1.01
CA GLY A 3 -11.83 -33.49 2.37
C GLY A 3 -10.72 -33.83 3.38
N SER A 4 -9.80 -34.71 3.03
CA SER A 4 -8.69 -35.09 3.92
C SER A 4 -7.74 -33.94 4.26
N MET A 5 -7.47 -33.07 3.28
CA MET A 5 -6.68 -31.85 3.50
C MET A 5 -7.41 -30.87 4.44
N LYS A 6 -8.71 -30.70 4.26
CA LYS A 6 -9.54 -29.86 5.14
C LYS A 6 -9.48 -30.33 6.58
N ASP A 7 -9.63 -31.64 6.81
CA ASP A 7 -9.62 -32.23 8.16
C ASP A 7 -8.24 -32.08 8.81
N GLU A 8 -7.15 -32.29 8.05
CA GLU A 8 -5.78 -32.06 8.53
C GLU A 8 -5.53 -30.60 8.91
N LEU A 9 -5.92 -29.64 8.05
CA LEU A 9 -5.76 -28.21 8.33
C LEU A 9 -6.60 -27.76 9.52
N SER A 10 -7.84 -28.27 9.63
CA SER A 10 -8.71 -27.96 10.77
C SER A 10 -8.12 -28.46 12.09
N SER A 11 -7.53 -29.65 12.08
CA SER A 11 -6.86 -30.21 13.27
C SER A 11 -5.62 -29.40 13.66
N LYS A 12 -4.82 -28.99 12.70
CA LYS A 12 -3.65 -28.11 12.95
C LYS A 12 -4.05 -26.75 13.53
N ILE A 13 -5.11 -26.12 12.98
CA ILE A 13 -5.63 -24.85 13.49
C ILE A 13 -6.16 -25.02 14.92
N ALA A 14 -6.86 -26.12 15.22
CA ALA A 14 -7.34 -26.41 16.57
C ALA A 14 -6.18 -26.55 17.56
N ALA A 15 -5.14 -27.29 17.20
CA ALA A 15 -3.94 -27.44 18.02
C ALA A 15 -3.26 -26.08 18.29
N LEU A 16 -3.07 -25.25 17.26
CA LEU A 16 -2.51 -23.89 17.42
C LEU A 16 -3.32 -23.02 18.38
N LYS A 17 -4.65 -23.15 18.36
CA LYS A 17 -5.52 -22.41 19.30
C LYS A 17 -5.37 -22.91 20.73
N GLU A 18 -5.29 -24.20 20.91
CA GLU A 18 -5.11 -24.86 22.23
C GLU A 18 -3.75 -24.50 22.84
N GLU A 19 -2.72 -24.45 22.01
CA GLU A 19 -1.34 -24.04 22.40
C GLU A 19 -1.18 -22.52 22.60
N GLY A 20 -2.19 -21.69 22.29
CA GLY A 20 -2.12 -20.24 22.37
C GLY A 20 -1.25 -19.59 21.29
N LEU A 21 -0.88 -20.34 20.25
CA LEU A 21 -0.04 -19.88 19.14
C LEU A 21 -0.86 -19.31 17.96
N TYR A 22 -2.18 -19.49 17.98
CA TYR A 22 -3.04 -18.95 16.93
C TYR A 22 -3.20 -17.45 17.09
N LYS A 23 -2.67 -16.69 16.12
CA LYS A 23 -2.83 -15.24 16.07
C LYS A 23 -4.17 -14.90 15.41
N ALA A 24 -5.13 -14.40 16.19
CA ALA A 24 -6.33 -13.80 15.66
C ALA A 24 -6.00 -12.38 15.11
N GLU A 25 -6.50 -12.08 13.92
CA GLU A 25 -6.45 -10.73 13.38
C GLU A 25 -7.51 -9.86 14.05
N ALA A 26 -7.18 -8.60 14.27
CA ALA A 26 -8.12 -7.57 14.69
C ALA A 26 -8.42 -6.65 13.51
N PRO A 27 -9.54 -6.81 12.81
CA PRO A 27 -9.89 -5.97 11.67
C PRO A 27 -10.02 -4.51 12.07
N LEU A 28 -9.46 -3.61 11.25
CA LEU A 28 -9.57 -2.19 11.45
C LEU A 28 -10.86 -1.65 10.83
N THR A 29 -11.53 -0.76 11.53
CA THR A 29 -12.76 -0.10 11.09
C THR A 29 -12.59 1.39 10.88
N SER A 30 -11.37 1.91 11.05
CA SER A 30 -10.96 3.28 10.76
C SER A 30 -9.84 3.32 9.70
N PRO A 31 -9.57 4.50 9.09
CA PRO A 31 -8.32 4.73 8.34
C PRO A 31 -7.07 4.44 9.18
N GLN A 32 -5.94 4.23 8.51
CA GLN A 32 -4.64 4.03 9.16
C GLN A 32 -4.13 5.35 9.75
N SER A 33 -3.99 5.38 11.09
CA SER A 33 -3.48 6.53 11.83
C SER A 33 -2.67 6.05 13.03
N GLY A 34 -2.18 6.99 13.85
CA GLY A 34 -1.58 6.69 15.17
C GLY A 34 -2.61 6.16 16.17
N GLU A 35 -3.85 6.60 16.06
CA GLU A 35 -5.02 6.07 16.77
C GLU A 35 -5.96 5.44 15.76
N ILE A 36 -6.41 4.21 16.02
CA ILE A 36 -7.26 3.42 15.12
C ILE A 36 -8.38 2.74 15.91
N THR A 37 -9.48 2.45 15.22
CA THR A 37 -10.59 1.67 15.78
C THR A 37 -10.55 0.24 15.24
N VAL A 38 -10.72 -0.74 16.10
CA VAL A 38 -10.86 -2.15 15.74
C VAL A 38 -12.33 -2.58 15.75
N ASP A 39 -12.62 -3.77 15.21
CA ASP A 39 -13.97 -4.29 14.94
C ASP A 39 -14.86 -4.44 16.18
N ASP A 40 -14.28 -4.58 17.36
CA ASP A 40 -15.01 -4.58 18.63
C ASP A 40 -15.30 -3.17 19.19
N GLY A 41 -14.98 -2.13 18.42
CA GLY A 41 -15.24 -0.74 18.76
C GLY A 41 -14.19 -0.09 19.68
N ARG A 42 -13.12 -0.79 20.05
CA ARG A 42 -12.03 -0.21 20.85
C ARG A 42 -11.17 0.74 20.02
N GLU A 43 -10.84 1.88 20.62
CA GLU A 43 -9.78 2.75 20.12
C GLU A 43 -8.44 2.28 20.70
N VAL A 44 -7.45 2.11 19.84
CA VAL A 44 -6.13 1.63 20.22
C VAL A 44 -5.03 2.45 19.56
N ILE A 45 -3.87 2.54 20.22
CA ILE A 45 -2.68 3.16 19.65
C ILE A 45 -2.02 2.15 18.71
N ASN A 46 -1.79 2.58 17.47
CA ASN A 46 -1.19 1.75 16.44
C ASN A 46 0.33 1.90 16.41
N LEU A 47 1.03 1.00 17.08
CA LEU A 47 2.49 0.94 17.12
C LEU A 47 3.08 0.00 16.05
N CYS A 48 2.25 -0.64 15.22
CA CYS A 48 2.67 -1.68 14.29
C CYS A 48 2.69 -1.24 12.83
N ALA A 49 2.11 -0.06 12.51
CA ALA A 49 1.99 0.39 11.13
C ALA A 49 3.31 0.87 10.55
N ASN A 50 3.55 0.55 9.28
CA ASN A 50 4.64 1.12 8.49
C ASN A 50 4.23 2.50 7.92
N ASN A 51 3.79 3.39 8.79
CA ASN A 51 3.33 4.75 8.45
C ASN A 51 4.24 5.80 9.07
N TYR A 52 5.55 5.64 8.87
CA TYR A 52 6.59 6.43 9.55
C TYR A 52 6.49 7.94 9.31
N LEU A 53 5.95 8.36 8.18
CA LEU A 53 5.77 9.77 7.83
C LEU A 53 4.33 10.27 8.06
N GLY A 54 3.43 9.43 8.55
CA GLY A 54 2.03 9.78 8.79
C GLY A 54 1.23 10.10 7.51
N LEU A 55 1.65 9.57 6.36
CA LEU A 55 1.08 9.92 5.06
C LEU A 55 -0.09 9.04 4.63
N ALA A 56 -0.36 7.93 5.33
CA ALA A 56 -1.37 6.95 4.92
C ALA A 56 -2.80 7.53 4.84
N ASP A 57 -3.11 8.52 5.67
CA ASP A 57 -4.41 9.23 5.70
C ASP A 57 -4.25 10.74 5.47
N SER A 58 -3.24 11.13 4.70
CA SER A 58 -2.98 12.54 4.37
C SER A 58 -4.07 13.09 3.44
N PRO A 59 -4.83 14.12 3.82
CA PRO A 59 -5.84 14.73 2.96
C PRO A 59 -5.27 15.24 1.64
N VAL A 60 -4.04 15.75 1.65
CA VAL A 60 -3.36 16.25 0.44
C VAL A 60 -3.12 15.11 -0.56
N LEU A 61 -2.66 13.95 -0.07
CA LEU A 61 -2.41 12.78 -0.94
C LEU A 61 -3.72 12.16 -1.42
N ILE A 62 -4.75 12.10 -0.57
CA ILE A 62 -6.08 11.60 -0.93
C ILE A 62 -6.69 12.44 -2.05
N GLU A 63 -6.67 13.77 -1.93
CA GLU A 63 -7.21 14.65 -2.97
C GLU A 63 -6.39 14.60 -4.26
N ALA A 64 -5.06 14.51 -4.17
CA ALA A 64 -4.22 14.31 -5.34
C ALA A 64 -4.53 12.98 -6.07
N ALA A 65 -4.75 11.90 -5.32
CA ALA A 65 -5.12 10.60 -5.88
C ALA A 65 -6.51 10.64 -6.55
N LYS A 66 -7.52 11.25 -5.93
CA LYS A 66 -8.84 11.43 -6.52
C LYS A 66 -8.77 12.20 -7.84
N LYS A 67 -8.06 13.33 -7.84
CA LYS A 67 -7.86 14.13 -9.05
C LYS A 67 -7.15 13.33 -10.15
N ALA A 68 -6.13 12.54 -9.80
CA ALA A 68 -5.45 11.70 -10.77
C ALA A 68 -6.38 10.62 -11.36
N LEU A 69 -7.25 10.02 -10.56
CA LEU A 69 -8.26 9.06 -11.03
C LEU A 69 -9.26 9.71 -12.00
N ASP A 70 -9.71 10.92 -11.72
CA ASP A 70 -10.64 11.66 -12.58
C ASP A 70 -9.98 12.05 -13.92
N GLU A 71 -8.70 12.42 -13.90
CA GLU A 71 -7.95 12.91 -15.08
C GLU A 71 -7.40 11.78 -15.94
N TRP A 72 -6.90 10.69 -15.32
CA TRP A 72 -6.13 9.63 -15.98
C TRP A 72 -6.83 8.27 -16.00
N GLY A 73 -7.90 8.08 -15.23
CA GLY A 73 -8.56 6.81 -15.04
C GLY A 73 -7.86 5.91 -14.01
N PHE A 74 -8.39 4.70 -13.84
CA PHE A 74 -7.97 3.80 -12.77
C PHE A 74 -6.64 3.08 -13.04
N GLY A 75 -6.32 2.75 -14.28
CA GLY A 75 -5.15 1.92 -14.59
C GLY A 75 -4.48 2.23 -15.91
N MET A 76 -3.22 1.83 -16.01
CA MET A 76 -2.37 2.03 -17.18
C MET A 76 -2.71 1.10 -18.34
N ALA A 77 -3.27 -0.05 -18.06
CA ALA A 77 -3.67 -1.11 -19.02
C ALA A 77 -2.56 -1.62 -19.95
N SER A 78 -1.30 -1.20 -19.74
CA SER A 78 -0.13 -1.63 -20.50
C SER A 78 1.16 -1.39 -19.76
N VAL A 79 2.20 -2.16 -20.10
CA VAL A 79 3.57 -1.87 -19.66
C VAL A 79 4.11 -0.63 -20.36
N ARG A 80 5.03 0.06 -19.69
CA ARG A 80 5.50 1.40 -20.10
C ARG A 80 6.04 1.47 -21.53
N PHE A 81 6.88 0.53 -21.93
CA PHE A 81 7.56 0.57 -23.23
C PHE A 81 6.66 0.22 -24.45
N ILE A 82 5.46 -0.32 -24.22
CA ILE A 82 4.50 -0.59 -25.30
C ILE A 82 3.58 0.62 -25.49
N CYS A 83 2.65 0.86 -24.55
CA CYS A 83 1.73 2.00 -24.62
C CYS A 83 1.28 2.50 -23.22
N GLY A 84 2.02 2.16 -22.15
CA GLY A 84 1.67 2.52 -20.77
C GLY A 84 2.44 3.72 -20.20
N THR A 85 3.30 4.39 -20.97
CA THR A 85 3.99 5.59 -20.51
C THR A 85 3.08 6.81 -20.65
N GLN A 86 2.75 7.42 -19.52
CA GLN A 86 2.01 8.69 -19.46
C GLN A 86 2.95 9.83 -19.09
N THR A 87 2.53 11.05 -19.39
CA THR A 87 3.26 12.27 -19.01
C THR A 87 3.40 12.41 -17.49
N LEU A 88 2.51 11.79 -16.71
CA LEU A 88 2.58 11.74 -15.25
C LEU A 88 3.85 11.02 -14.77
N HIS A 89 4.24 9.91 -15.43
CA HIS A 89 5.48 9.21 -15.15
C HIS A 89 6.68 10.13 -15.38
N GLN A 90 6.74 10.79 -16.55
CA GLN A 90 7.83 11.69 -16.91
C GLN A 90 7.95 12.89 -15.95
N LYS A 91 6.82 13.45 -15.52
CA LYS A 91 6.81 14.52 -14.51
C LYS A 91 7.37 14.07 -13.19
N LEU A 92 7.01 12.85 -12.73
CA LEU A 92 7.54 12.32 -11.48
C LEU A 92 9.02 11.97 -11.60
N GLU A 93 9.44 11.36 -12.71
CA GLU A 93 10.86 11.09 -13.01
C GLU A 93 11.69 12.37 -12.95
N ARG A 94 11.23 13.45 -13.61
CA ARG A 94 11.90 14.74 -13.57
C ARG A 94 11.94 15.34 -12.18
N ALA A 95 10.85 15.33 -11.45
CA ALA A 95 10.79 15.85 -10.08
C ALA A 95 11.75 15.11 -9.12
N ILE A 96 11.87 13.80 -9.27
CA ILE A 96 12.83 13.00 -8.47
C ILE A 96 14.28 13.35 -8.87
N THR A 97 14.55 13.47 -10.16
CA THR A 97 15.87 13.86 -10.65
C THR A 97 16.30 15.24 -10.10
N GLU A 98 15.43 16.22 -10.19
CA GLU A 98 15.66 17.57 -9.65
C GLU A 98 15.86 17.58 -8.13
N PHE A 99 15.13 16.73 -7.41
CA PHE A 99 15.28 16.60 -5.96
C PHE A 99 16.62 15.95 -5.56
N LEU A 100 17.05 14.92 -6.28
CA LEU A 100 18.27 14.17 -5.97
C LEU A 100 19.53 14.86 -6.49
N HIS A 101 19.43 15.58 -7.60
CA HIS A 101 20.53 16.23 -8.31
C HIS A 101 20.20 17.69 -8.62
N PRO A 102 19.99 18.55 -7.58
CA PRO A 102 19.52 19.93 -7.80
C PRO A 102 20.51 20.81 -8.55
N ASP A 103 21.81 20.49 -8.46
CA ASP A 103 22.88 21.27 -9.10
C ASP A 103 23.12 20.91 -10.57
N ASP A 104 22.68 19.74 -11.00
CA ASP A 104 22.94 19.20 -12.35
C ASP A 104 21.85 18.24 -12.83
N PRO A 105 20.57 18.64 -12.82
CA PRO A 105 19.45 17.74 -13.13
C PRO A 105 19.40 17.30 -14.60
N ASP A 106 20.11 17.99 -15.51
CA ASP A 106 20.09 17.70 -16.93
C ASP A 106 21.07 16.58 -17.34
N ASN A 107 22.03 16.23 -16.47
CA ASN A 107 22.96 15.13 -16.67
C ASN A 107 22.56 13.82 -15.96
N TRP A 108 21.40 13.80 -15.32
CA TRP A 108 20.88 12.64 -14.61
C TRP A 108 19.47 12.28 -15.06
N ASP A 109 19.19 11.00 -15.13
CA ASP A 109 17.86 10.47 -15.43
C ASP A 109 17.39 9.54 -14.31
N THR A 110 16.16 9.76 -13.86
CA THR A 110 15.44 8.82 -12.99
C THR A 110 14.40 8.10 -13.82
N ILE A 111 14.40 6.78 -13.78
CA ILE A 111 13.44 5.94 -14.50
C ILE A 111 12.59 5.17 -13.49
N LEU A 112 11.28 5.34 -13.58
CA LEU A 112 10.32 4.60 -12.77
C LEU A 112 9.94 3.29 -13.46
N TYR A 113 10.22 2.18 -12.80
CA TYR A 113 9.71 0.89 -13.21
C TYR A 113 8.42 0.60 -12.47
N SER A 114 7.31 0.54 -13.22
CA SER A 114 6.05 0.00 -12.74
C SER A 114 5.72 -1.24 -13.57
N SER A 115 5.50 -2.34 -12.90
CA SER A 115 4.96 -3.57 -13.49
C SER A 115 3.44 -3.48 -13.61
#